data_cdeefae6c8f72a744dca41066e97cf7c
#
_entry.id   cdeefae6c8f72a744dca41066e97cf7c
#
_cell.length_a   1.000
_cell.length_b   1.000
_cell.length_c   1.000
_cell.angle_alpha   90.00
_cell.angle_beta   90.00
_cell.angle_gamma   90.00
#
_symmetry.space_group_name_H-M   'P 1'
#
loop_
_entity.id
_entity.type
_entity.pdbx_description
1 polymer ?
#
loop_
_entity_poly.entity_id
_entity_poly.type
_entity_poly.pdbx_seq_one_letter_code
_entity_poly.pdbx_strand_id
1 'polypeptide(L)'
;MGFDISFHFSLISHLLKRPIGLISHRLPKTNSNAIRKETHRSLLWFNNGRMKETKPRKGEQTRQRIISEAAALFNRRGYHGGSLQDLMKATGLGKGGIYRHFSSKEELAALAFEHAWREAFAARQTDLDVIPNSVDKIKQLVTNFVERRPAIPGGCPLLNTAVDADDGNPLLRDHARKALKAWQDRIESMIAEGIRSGEIRRGADTRRAANLIIASLEGALMIARLERSDQALQDAAAHLHDYIETELRNQKRK
;
A
#
# COMPACT_ATOMS: atom_id res chain seq x y z
N MET A 1 5.55 -43.46 23.51
CA MET A 1 4.39 -42.61 23.72
C MET A 1 4.06 -41.98 22.39
N GLY A 2 3.12 -42.60 21.64
CA GLY A 2 2.68 -42.13 20.33
C GLY A 2 1.58 -41.09 20.48
N PHE A 3 1.78 -39.91 19.92
CA PHE A 3 0.74 -38.91 19.79
C PHE A 3 -0.02 -39.17 18.49
N ASP A 4 -1.32 -39.45 18.66
CA ASP A 4 -2.28 -39.72 17.56
C ASP A 4 -2.67 -38.39 16.89
N ILE A 5 -2.24 -38.20 15.64
CA ILE A 5 -2.46 -37.00 14.81
C ILE A 5 -3.83 -37.01 14.08
N SER A 6 -4.66 -38.03 14.34
CA SER A 6 -5.92 -38.26 13.59
C SER A 6 -7.08 -37.33 13.93
N PHE A 7 -7.00 -36.49 14.98
CA PHE A 7 -8.16 -35.72 15.47
C PHE A 7 -8.29 -34.30 14.93
N HIS A 8 -7.31 -33.76 14.18
CA HIS A 8 -7.34 -32.37 13.76
C HIS A 8 -7.76 -32.11 12.31
N PHE A 9 -7.97 -33.16 11.50
CA PHE A 9 -8.39 -32.98 10.10
C PHE A 9 -9.89 -32.90 9.87
N SER A 10 -10.71 -33.21 10.88
CA SER A 10 -12.18 -33.20 10.76
C SER A 10 -12.82 -31.80 10.93
N LEU A 11 -12.15 -30.84 11.56
CA LEU A 11 -12.72 -29.51 11.80
C LEU A 11 -12.57 -28.54 10.61
N ILE A 12 -11.63 -28.77 9.72
CA ILE A 12 -11.36 -27.85 8.58
C ILE A 12 -12.32 -28.09 7.41
N SER A 13 -12.90 -29.30 7.30
CA SER A 13 -13.82 -29.61 6.19
C SER A 13 -15.23 -29.03 6.34
N HIS A 14 -15.60 -28.54 7.53
CA HIS A 14 -16.95 -27.99 7.80
C HIS A 14 -17.06 -26.47 7.58
N LEU A 15 -15.95 -25.74 7.46
CA LEU A 15 -15.94 -24.28 7.25
C LEU A 15 -16.02 -23.87 5.77
N LEU A 16 -15.84 -24.79 4.83
CA LEU A 16 -15.82 -24.49 3.38
C LEU A 16 -17.17 -24.69 2.67
N LYS A 17 -18.28 -24.97 3.38
CA LYS A 17 -19.59 -25.24 2.77
C LYS A 17 -20.69 -24.25 3.15
N ARG A 18 -20.41 -22.96 3.28
CA ARG A 18 -21.48 -21.97 3.36
C ARG A 18 -21.58 -21.20 2.04
N PRO A 19 -22.73 -21.26 1.32
CA PRO A 19 -22.97 -20.42 0.15
C PRO A 19 -23.05 -18.96 0.59
N ILE A 20 -22.33 -18.10 -0.12
CA ILE A 20 -22.41 -16.64 0.06
C ILE A 20 -23.78 -16.21 -0.43
N GLY A 21 -24.70 -15.96 0.52
CA GLY A 21 -26.01 -15.40 0.24
C GLY A 21 -25.89 -13.97 -0.26
N LEU A 22 -26.40 -13.72 -1.46
CA LEU A 22 -26.63 -12.38 -2.02
C LEU A 22 -27.67 -11.66 -1.16
N ILE A 23 -27.26 -10.80 -0.25
CA ILE A 23 -28.13 -9.87 0.45
C ILE A 23 -28.19 -8.59 -0.38
N SER A 24 -29.31 -8.43 -1.09
CA SER A 24 -29.68 -7.20 -1.80
C SER A 24 -30.09 -6.14 -0.77
N HIS A 25 -29.17 -5.26 -0.36
CA HIS A 25 -29.51 -4.05 0.36
C HIS A 25 -29.52 -2.86 -0.60
N ARG A 26 -30.71 -2.26 -0.77
CA ARG A 26 -30.89 -0.95 -1.42
C ARG A 26 -30.06 0.09 -0.68
N LEU A 27 -29.05 0.63 -1.36
CA LEU A 27 -28.27 1.77 -0.89
C LEU A 27 -29.11 3.05 -0.93
N PRO A 28 -29.01 3.93 0.08
CA PRO A 28 -29.63 5.27 0.01
C PRO A 28 -28.94 6.08 -1.11
N LYS A 29 -29.75 6.86 -1.85
CA LYS A 29 -29.28 7.76 -2.92
C LYS A 29 -28.42 8.87 -2.32
N THR A 30 -27.10 8.70 -2.35
CA THR A 30 -26.14 9.75 -2.01
C THR A 30 -25.88 10.61 -3.24
N ASN A 31 -25.87 11.91 -3.02
CA ASN A 31 -25.74 12.97 -4.03
C ASN A 31 -24.39 12.84 -4.79
N SER A 32 -24.44 12.29 -6.00
CA SER A 32 -23.27 11.95 -6.83
C SER A 32 -22.41 13.15 -7.28
N ASN A 33 -22.93 14.39 -7.12
CA ASN A 33 -22.25 15.61 -7.56
C ASN A 33 -21.23 16.16 -6.56
N ALA A 34 -21.35 15.85 -5.27
CA ALA A 34 -20.36 16.25 -4.26
C ALA A 34 -19.11 15.37 -4.33
N ILE A 35 -19.28 14.05 -4.51
CA ILE A 35 -18.18 13.08 -4.58
C ILE A 35 -17.36 13.24 -5.87
N ARG A 36 -17.97 13.65 -6.97
CA ARG A 36 -17.29 13.88 -8.26
C ARG A 36 -16.34 15.08 -8.25
N LYS A 37 -16.59 16.09 -7.41
CA LYS A 37 -15.73 17.29 -7.30
C LYS A 37 -14.48 17.06 -6.45
N GLU A 38 -14.52 16.17 -5.46
CA GLU A 38 -13.35 15.85 -4.62
C GLU A 38 -12.40 14.86 -5.28
N THR A 39 -12.91 13.85 -5.99
CA THR A 39 -12.06 12.88 -6.71
C THR A 39 -11.32 13.51 -7.90
N HIS A 40 -11.87 14.54 -8.53
CA HIS A 40 -11.18 15.25 -9.62
C HIS A 40 -10.04 16.16 -9.11
N ARG A 41 -10.13 16.59 -7.85
CA ARG A 41 -9.11 17.46 -7.24
C ARG A 41 -7.86 16.70 -6.81
N SER A 42 -7.99 15.44 -6.42
CA SER A 42 -6.85 14.59 -6.03
C SER A 42 -6.06 14.06 -7.22
N LEU A 43 -6.68 13.89 -8.40
CA LEU A 43 -5.99 13.43 -9.61
C LEU A 43 -5.25 14.54 -10.37
N LEU A 44 -5.61 15.81 -10.15
CA LEU A 44 -4.94 16.97 -10.78
C LEU A 44 -3.60 17.35 -10.12
N TRP A 45 -3.19 16.71 -9.02
CA TRP A 45 -1.90 16.94 -8.38
C TRP A 45 -0.71 16.29 -9.10
N PHE A 46 -0.96 15.43 -10.06
CA PHE A 46 0.09 14.73 -10.82
C PHE A 46 0.52 15.43 -12.11
N ASN A 47 -0.14 16.54 -12.49
CA ASN A 47 0.21 17.21 -13.74
C ASN A 47 0.33 18.72 -13.54
N ASN A 48 1.55 19.19 -13.75
CA ASN A 48 1.97 20.52 -14.18
C ASN A 48 2.52 21.52 -13.14
N GLY A 49 3.83 21.75 -13.31
CA GLY A 49 4.45 23.05 -13.63
C GLY A 49 4.35 24.18 -12.61
N ARG A 50 5.46 24.47 -11.91
CA ARG A 50 5.84 25.77 -11.35
C ARG A 50 4.68 26.68 -10.88
N MET A 51 4.01 26.28 -9.84
CA MET A 51 3.32 27.23 -8.99
C MET A 51 4.34 27.87 -8.05
N LYS A 52 4.35 29.21 -7.97
CA LYS A 52 5.10 29.96 -6.96
C LYS A 52 4.80 29.34 -5.59
N GLU A 53 5.81 28.81 -4.92
CA GLU A 53 5.71 28.31 -3.54
C GLU A 53 5.35 29.48 -2.63
N THR A 54 4.07 29.67 -2.41
CA THR A 54 3.62 30.52 -1.30
C THR A 54 3.86 29.72 -0.02
N LYS A 55 4.69 30.27 0.87
CA LYS A 55 4.96 29.68 2.20
C LYS A 55 3.63 29.26 2.84
N PRO A 56 3.43 27.98 3.20
CA PRO A 56 2.15 27.53 3.73
C PRO A 56 1.80 28.31 5.00
N ARG A 57 0.53 28.66 5.18
CA ARG A 57 0.04 29.38 6.35
C ARG A 57 0.36 28.59 7.63
N LYS A 58 0.62 29.24 8.75
CA LYS A 58 0.97 28.61 10.04
C LYS A 58 0.02 27.48 10.44
N GLY A 59 -1.28 27.62 10.18
CA GLY A 59 -2.28 26.57 10.44
C GLY A 59 -2.08 25.32 9.56
N GLU A 60 -1.73 25.51 8.29
CA GLU A 60 -1.45 24.39 7.38
C GLU A 60 -0.15 23.66 7.76
N GLN A 61 0.89 24.40 8.15
CA GLN A 61 2.12 23.79 8.68
C GLN A 61 1.85 22.93 9.93
N THR A 62 1.00 23.43 10.83
CA THR A 62 0.60 22.67 12.03
C THR A 62 -0.18 21.41 11.63
N ARG A 63 -1.12 21.53 10.68
CA ARG A 63 -1.90 20.40 10.18
C ARG A 63 -1.00 19.31 9.57
N GLN A 64 -0.05 19.68 8.71
CA GLN A 64 0.88 18.73 8.09
C GLN A 64 1.79 18.06 9.14
N ARG A 65 2.26 18.81 10.15
CA ARG A 65 3.03 18.23 11.26
C ARG A 65 2.22 17.20 12.03
N ILE A 66 0.95 17.47 12.35
CA ILE A 66 0.08 16.50 13.03
C ILE A 66 -0.09 15.23 12.17
N ILE A 67 -0.30 15.36 10.86
CA ILE A 67 -0.43 14.22 9.93
C ILE A 67 0.87 13.39 9.93
N SER A 68 2.04 14.02 9.85
CA SER A 68 3.33 13.33 9.83
C SER A 68 3.59 12.55 11.13
N GLU A 69 3.32 13.16 12.29
CA GLU A 69 3.48 12.49 13.58
C GLU A 69 2.46 11.33 13.75
N ALA A 70 1.22 11.56 13.32
CA ALA A 70 0.20 10.51 13.30
C ALA A 70 0.58 9.35 12.37
N ALA A 71 1.16 9.63 11.21
CA ALA A 71 1.62 8.62 10.27
C ALA A 71 2.68 7.70 10.89
N ALA A 72 3.70 8.28 11.56
CA ALA A 72 4.72 7.52 12.26
C ALA A 72 4.15 6.70 13.44
N LEU A 73 3.18 7.25 14.16
CA LEU A 73 2.54 6.59 15.29
C LEU A 73 1.67 5.41 14.83
N PHE A 74 0.73 5.66 13.91
CA PHE A 74 -0.21 4.63 13.46
C PHE A 74 0.47 3.55 12.62
N ASN A 75 1.49 3.88 11.83
CA ASN A 75 2.24 2.88 11.08
C ASN A 75 3.03 1.91 11.99
N ARG A 76 3.43 2.35 13.19
CA ARG A 76 4.13 1.49 14.17
C ARG A 76 3.22 0.72 15.11
N ARG A 77 2.09 1.32 15.52
CA ARG A 77 1.23 0.80 16.60
C ARG A 77 -0.15 0.36 16.15
N GLY A 78 -0.47 0.55 14.87
CA GLY A 78 -1.82 0.40 14.35
C GLY A 78 -2.76 1.55 14.77
N TYR A 79 -3.94 1.59 14.17
CA TYR A 79 -4.96 2.60 14.46
C TYR A 79 -5.48 2.48 15.91
N HIS A 80 -5.73 1.25 16.37
CA HIS A 80 -6.23 1.00 17.72
C HIS A 80 -5.16 1.25 18.78
N GLY A 81 -3.90 0.85 18.54
CA GLY A 81 -2.78 1.03 19.45
C GLY A 81 -2.25 2.47 19.56
N GLY A 82 -2.52 3.32 18.57
CA GLY A 82 -2.16 4.74 18.60
C GLY A 82 -3.21 5.59 19.32
N SER A 83 -2.96 5.96 20.58
CA SER A 83 -3.90 6.76 21.36
C SER A 83 -3.82 8.27 21.05
N LEU A 84 -4.90 9.01 21.37
CA LEU A 84 -4.88 10.48 21.30
C LEU A 84 -3.81 11.06 22.24
N GLN A 85 -3.55 10.42 23.38
CA GLN A 85 -2.53 10.85 24.32
C GLN A 85 -1.12 10.73 23.73
N ASP A 86 -0.86 9.67 22.95
CA ASP A 86 0.41 9.53 22.23
C ASP A 86 0.57 10.60 21.16
N LEU A 87 -0.51 10.94 20.45
CA LEU A 87 -0.52 12.04 19.48
C LEU A 87 -0.27 13.39 20.15
N MET A 88 -0.89 13.66 21.30
CA MET A 88 -0.64 14.88 22.08
C MET A 88 0.83 14.97 22.49
N LYS A 89 1.43 13.88 22.95
CA LYS A 89 2.87 13.83 23.30
C LYS A 89 3.75 14.07 22.08
N ALA A 90 3.49 13.39 20.95
CA ALA A 90 4.28 13.50 19.73
C ALA A 90 4.20 14.91 19.11
N THR A 91 3.02 15.55 19.14
CA THR A 91 2.80 16.85 18.52
C THR A 91 3.07 18.03 19.45
N GLY A 92 3.13 17.81 20.77
CA GLY A 92 3.19 18.88 21.78
C GLY A 92 1.90 19.71 21.86
N LEU A 93 0.77 19.20 21.33
CA LEU A 93 -0.51 19.92 21.29
C LEU A 93 -1.51 19.28 22.24
N GLY A 94 -2.37 20.09 22.84
CA GLY A 94 -3.53 19.59 23.59
C GLY A 94 -4.63 19.05 22.65
N LYS A 95 -5.60 18.31 23.22
CA LYS A 95 -6.74 17.73 22.51
C LYS A 95 -7.44 18.74 21.57
N GLY A 96 -7.77 19.93 22.08
CA GLY A 96 -8.41 21.00 21.29
C GLY A 96 -7.54 21.52 20.14
N GLY A 97 -6.20 21.51 20.29
CA GLY A 97 -5.26 21.87 19.24
C GLY A 97 -5.28 20.89 18.07
N ILE A 98 -5.41 19.60 18.35
CA ILE A 98 -5.52 18.54 17.32
C ILE A 98 -6.90 18.62 16.64
N TYR A 99 -7.99 18.61 17.40
CA TYR A 99 -9.37 18.59 16.85
C TYR A 99 -9.83 19.92 16.22
N ARG A 100 -9.02 20.98 16.30
CA ARG A 100 -9.21 22.15 15.44
C ARG A 100 -8.94 21.89 13.97
N HIS A 101 -8.11 20.88 13.67
CA HIS A 101 -7.66 20.54 12.32
C HIS A 101 -8.33 19.29 11.75
N PHE A 102 -8.93 18.44 12.59
CA PHE A 102 -9.53 17.16 12.19
C PHE A 102 -10.83 16.95 12.95
N SER A 103 -11.84 16.46 12.25
CA SER A 103 -13.17 16.20 12.84
C SER A 103 -13.18 14.95 13.73
N SER A 104 -12.30 14.00 13.45
CA SER A 104 -12.21 12.73 14.19
C SER A 104 -10.81 12.12 14.15
N LYS A 105 -10.58 11.08 14.99
CA LYS A 105 -9.36 10.26 14.94
C LYS A 105 -9.30 9.47 13.63
N GLU A 106 -10.43 9.04 13.12
CA GLU A 106 -10.56 8.29 11.85
C GLU A 106 -10.11 9.13 10.66
N GLU A 107 -10.56 10.38 10.57
CA GLU A 107 -10.11 11.32 9.53
C GLU A 107 -8.59 11.51 9.58
N LEU A 108 -8.06 11.78 10.79
CA LEU A 108 -6.62 11.93 10.96
C LEU A 108 -5.87 10.66 10.56
N ALA A 109 -6.38 9.47 10.93
CA ALA A 109 -5.75 8.20 10.59
C ALA A 109 -5.76 7.94 9.08
N ALA A 110 -6.84 8.26 8.38
CA ALA A 110 -6.91 8.15 6.92
C ALA A 110 -5.88 9.06 6.24
N LEU A 111 -5.78 10.32 6.66
CA LEU A 111 -4.79 11.27 6.13
C LEU A 111 -3.34 10.88 6.48
N ALA A 112 -3.13 10.32 7.66
CA ALA A 112 -1.84 9.79 8.11
C ALA A 112 -1.42 8.58 7.26
N PHE A 113 -2.35 7.67 6.99
CA PHE A 113 -2.13 6.55 6.07
C PHE A 113 -1.78 7.04 4.65
N GLU A 114 -2.57 7.97 4.09
CA GLU A 114 -2.29 8.52 2.76
C GLU A 114 -0.92 9.18 2.68
N HIS A 115 -0.51 9.89 3.73
CA HIS A 115 0.83 10.49 3.81
C HIS A 115 1.91 9.40 3.83
N ALA A 116 1.79 8.40 4.72
CA ALA A 116 2.75 7.30 4.81
C ALA A 116 2.83 6.48 3.51
N TRP A 117 1.69 6.22 2.89
CA TRP A 117 1.62 5.50 1.61
C TRP A 117 2.28 6.29 0.48
N ARG A 118 2.02 7.60 0.38
CA ARG A 118 2.63 8.45 -0.64
C ARG A 118 4.15 8.41 -0.57
N GLU A 119 4.72 8.56 0.63
CA GLU A 119 6.17 8.47 0.84
C GLU A 119 6.73 7.09 0.47
N ALA A 120 6.08 6.01 0.91
CA ALA A 120 6.48 4.66 0.60
C ALA A 120 6.37 4.36 -0.91
N PHE A 121 5.30 4.81 -1.54
CA PHE A 121 5.08 4.61 -2.97
C PHE A 121 6.07 5.41 -3.81
N ALA A 122 6.36 6.66 -3.44
CA ALA A 122 7.37 7.48 -4.12
C ALA A 122 8.76 6.84 -4.07
N ALA A 123 9.18 6.31 -2.91
CA ALA A 123 10.44 5.60 -2.77
C ALA A 123 10.53 4.40 -3.73
N ARG A 124 9.44 3.65 -3.91
CA ARG A 124 9.36 2.51 -4.84
C ARG A 124 9.42 2.93 -6.31
N GLN A 125 9.01 4.17 -6.65
CA GLN A 125 8.99 4.70 -8.02
C GLN A 125 10.29 5.40 -8.42
N THR A 126 11.24 5.57 -7.50
CA THR A 126 12.49 6.30 -7.77
C THR A 126 13.22 5.70 -8.96
N ASP A 127 13.65 6.56 -9.87
CA ASP A 127 14.43 6.26 -11.07
C ASP A 127 13.76 5.34 -12.09
N LEU A 128 12.46 4.98 -11.92
CA LEU A 128 11.78 4.10 -12.89
C LEU A 128 11.54 4.78 -14.24
N ASP A 129 11.30 6.08 -14.26
CA ASP A 129 10.92 6.79 -15.50
C ASP A 129 12.10 6.96 -16.47
N VAL A 130 13.35 6.87 -15.97
CA VAL A 130 14.55 6.93 -16.82
C VAL A 130 14.97 5.57 -17.39
N ILE A 131 14.37 4.48 -16.95
CA ILE A 131 14.63 3.13 -17.46
C ILE A 131 13.74 2.87 -18.68
N PRO A 132 14.28 2.71 -19.89
CA PRO A 132 13.46 2.55 -21.09
C PRO A 132 12.82 1.16 -21.19
N ASN A 133 13.52 0.10 -20.77
CA ASN A 133 13.07 -1.28 -20.90
C ASN A 133 12.10 -1.66 -19.77
N SER A 134 10.92 -2.15 -20.12
CA SER A 134 9.86 -2.49 -19.15
C SER A 134 10.24 -3.61 -18.20
N VAL A 135 10.99 -4.61 -18.65
CA VAL A 135 11.46 -5.71 -17.79
C VAL A 135 12.42 -5.17 -16.72
N ASP A 136 13.38 -4.35 -17.14
CA ASP A 136 14.37 -3.76 -16.24
C ASP A 136 13.72 -2.76 -15.28
N LYS A 137 12.69 -2.04 -15.75
CA LYS A 137 11.85 -1.15 -14.91
C LYS A 137 11.14 -1.92 -13.78
N ILE A 138 10.58 -3.09 -14.08
CA ILE A 138 9.92 -3.93 -13.07
C ILE A 138 10.95 -4.50 -12.10
N LYS A 139 12.12 -4.94 -12.58
CA LYS A 139 13.22 -5.37 -11.70
C LYS A 139 13.69 -4.26 -10.78
N GLN A 140 13.84 -3.03 -11.31
CA GLN A 140 14.21 -1.87 -10.48
C GLN A 140 13.14 -1.56 -9.42
N LEU A 141 11.85 -1.73 -9.71
CA LEU A 141 10.79 -1.58 -8.71
C LEU A 141 10.95 -2.58 -7.55
N VAL A 142 11.28 -3.84 -7.86
CA VAL A 142 11.59 -4.87 -6.86
C VAL A 142 12.81 -4.46 -6.03
N THR A 143 13.89 -4.04 -6.66
CA THR A 143 15.10 -3.55 -6.01
C THR A 143 14.82 -2.34 -5.10
N ASN A 144 14.05 -1.36 -5.60
CA ASN A 144 13.66 -0.20 -4.81
C ASN A 144 12.87 -0.57 -3.54
N PHE A 145 12.00 -1.58 -3.62
CA PHE A 145 11.25 -2.04 -2.45
C PHE A 145 12.17 -2.58 -1.35
N VAL A 146 13.22 -3.30 -1.72
CA VAL A 146 14.16 -3.93 -0.78
C VAL A 146 15.17 -2.92 -0.24
N GLU A 147 15.72 -2.07 -1.09
CA GLU A 147 16.85 -1.20 -0.73
C GLU A 147 16.42 0.17 -0.19
N ARG A 148 15.29 0.71 -0.68
CA ARG A 148 14.85 2.06 -0.32
C ARG A 148 13.84 2.02 0.83
N ARG A 149 14.32 2.29 2.02
CA ARG A 149 13.45 2.37 3.20
C ARG A 149 12.62 3.66 3.16
N PRO A 150 11.28 3.57 3.34
CA PRO A 150 10.44 4.78 3.46
C PRO A 150 10.88 5.65 4.64
N ALA A 151 10.71 6.97 4.49
CA ALA A 151 11.04 7.93 5.55
C ALA A 151 10.19 7.72 6.82
N ILE A 152 8.97 7.18 6.68
CA ILE A 152 8.07 6.92 7.81
C ILE A 152 8.33 5.53 8.37
N PRO A 153 8.72 5.42 9.65
CA PRO A 153 9.06 4.14 10.28
C PRO A 153 7.80 3.26 10.51
N GLY A 154 8.01 1.95 10.60
CA GLY A 154 6.94 0.99 10.92
C GLY A 154 6.74 -0.10 9.88
N GLY A 155 7.48 -0.08 8.77
CA GLY A 155 7.34 -1.02 7.66
C GLY A 155 6.36 -0.53 6.59
N CYS A 156 5.74 -1.45 5.85
CA CYS A 156 4.81 -1.05 4.79
C CYS A 156 3.49 -0.53 5.38
N PRO A 157 3.11 0.74 5.11
CA PRO A 157 1.85 1.26 5.62
C PRO A 157 0.63 0.54 5.02
N LEU A 158 0.73 0.04 3.80
CA LEU A 158 -0.34 -0.71 3.17
C LEU A 158 -0.61 -2.03 3.89
N LEU A 159 0.45 -2.84 4.12
CA LEU A 159 0.32 -4.12 4.84
C LEU A 159 -0.23 -3.92 6.25
N ASN A 160 0.37 -2.98 7.00
CA ASN A 160 -0.03 -2.70 8.38
C ASN A 160 -1.50 -2.27 8.46
N THR A 161 -1.93 -1.33 7.60
CA THR A 161 -3.31 -0.84 7.61
C THR A 161 -4.29 -1.88 7.08
N ALA A 162 -3.92 -2.67 6.07
CA ALA A 162 -4.79 -3.72 5.55
C ALA A 162 -5.15 -4.75 6.62
N VAL A 163 -4.15 -5.17 7.43
CA VAL A 163 -4.39 -6.14 8.54
C VAL A 163 -5.14 -5.50 9.69
N ASP A 164 -4.79 -4.27 10.10
CA ASP A 164 -5.40 -3.59 11.25
C ASP A 164 -6.85 -3.14 10.99
N ALA A 165 -7.21 -2.88 9.73
CA ALA A 165 -8.52 -2.34 9.34
C ALA A 165 -9.49 -3.37 8.75
N ASP A 166 -9.09 -4.65 8.62
CA ASP A 166 -9.81 -5.68 7.86
C ASP A 166 -11.31 -5.75 8.22
N ASP A 167 -11.63 -6.00 9.48
CA ASP A 167 -13.01 -6.09 9.96
C ASP A 167 -13.45 -4.87 10.79
N GLY A 168 -12.52 -4.01 11.18
CA GLY A 168 -12.75 -3.00 12.22
C GLY A 168 -13.02 -1.58 11.71
N ASN A 169 -12.44 -1.16 10.59
CA ASN A 169 -12.52 0.22 10.13
C ASN A 169 -12.74 0.34 8.62
N PRO A 170 -14.01 0.52 8.16
CA PRO A 170 -14.35 0.57 6.74
C PRO A 170 -13.64 1.72 5.99
N LEU A 171 -13.41 2.87 6.63
CA LEU A 171 -12.73 4.01 6.02
C LEU A 171 -11.27 3.66 5.71
N LEU A 172 -10.53 3.17 6.70
CA LEU A 172 -9.12 2.78 6.52
C LEU A 172 -8.98 1.61 5.54
N ARG A 173 -9.89 0.63 5.59
CA ARG A 173 -9.93 -0.47 4.61
C ARG A 173 -10.12 0.04 3.18
N ASP A 174 -11.00 1.03 2.96
CA ASP A 174 -11.21 1.62 1.63
C ASP A 174 -9.95 2.36 1.13
N HIS A 175 -9.26 3.11 2.00
CA HIS A 175 -7.98 3.75 1.68
C HIS A 175 -6.89 2.73 1.36
N ALA A 176 -6.75 1.65 2.13
CA ALA A 176 -5.81 0.57 1.87
C ALA A 176 -6.11 -0.14 0.54
N ARG A 177 -7.38 -0.41 0.24
CA ARG A 177 -7.83 -1.00 -1.03
C ARG A 177 -7.48 -0.11 -2.23
N LYS A 178 -7.67 1.20 -2.12
CA LYS A 178 -7.29 2.16 -3.18
C LYS A 178 -5.78 2.19 -3.38
N ALA A 179 -5.00 2.15 -2.30
CA ALA A 179 -3.55 2.10 -2.34
C ALA A 179 -3.04 0.81 -3.01
N LEU A 180 -3.60 -0.34 -2.65
CA LEU A 180 -3.30 -1.62 -3.29
C LEU A 180 -3.60 -1.59 -4.78
N LYS A 181 -4.80 -1.09 -5.13
CA LYS A 181 -5.18 -0.95 -6.54
C LYS A 181 -4.21 -0.07 -7.32
N ALA A 182 -3.82 1.08 -6.78
CA ALA A 182 -2.85 1.97 -7.43
C ALA A 182 -1.49 1.28 -7.66
N TRP A 183 -1.04 0.46 -6.72
CA TRP A 183 0.21 -0.30 -6.88
C TRP A 183 0.08 -1.41 -7.93
N GLN A 184 -1.03 -2.15 -7.92
CA GLN A 184 -1.35 -3.15 -8.94
C GLN A 184 -1.40 -2.50 -10.33
N ASP A 185 -2.17 -1.42 -10.48
CA ASP A 185 -2.34 -0.69 -11.75
C ASP A 185 -0.98 -0.20 -12.29
N ARG A 186 -0.06 0.24 -11.42
CA ARG A 186 1.29 0.67 -11.83
C ARG A 186 2.11 -0.50 -12.39
N ILE A 187 2.13 -1.65 -11.72
CA ILE A 187 2.85 -2.84 -12.19
C ILE A 187 2.21 -3.37 -13.48
N GLU A 188 0.89 -3.49 -13.52
CA GLU A 188 0.17 -3.92 -14.71
C GLU A 188 0.45 -3.02 -15.92
N SER A 189 0.50 -1.69 -15.72
CA SER A 189 0.82 -0.74 -16.77
C SER A 189 2.23 -0.96 -17.33
N MET A 190 3.23 -1.21 -16.49
CA MET A 190 4.60 -1.51 -16.93
C MET A 190 4.66 -2.82 -17.72
N ILE A 191 3.95 -3.86 -17.28
CA ILE A 191 3.88 -5.14 -18.00
C ILE A 191 3.17 -4.96 -19.34
N ALA A 192 2.04 -4.25 -19.37
CA ALA A 192 1.30 -3.98 -20.60
C ALA A 192 2.11 -3.15 -21.61
N GLU A 193 2.91 -2.20 -21.14
CA GLU A 193 3.87 -1.45 -21.98
C GLU A 193 4.91 -2.39 -22.59
N GLY A 194 5.51 -3.28 -21.77
CA GLY A 194 6.49 -4.26 -22.24
C GLY A 194 5.91 -5.28 -23.23
N ILE A 195 4.62 -5.65 -23.09
CA ILE A 195 3.95 -6.48 -24.09
C ILE A 195 3.81 -5.74 -25.43
N ARG A 196 3.44 -4.44 -25.38
CA ARG A 196 3.29 -3.62 -26.60
C ARG A 196 4.63 -3.39 -27.30
N SER A 197 5.72 -3.17 -26.56
CA SER A 197 7.07 -2.99 -27.09
C SER A 197 7.73 -4.32 -27.53
N GLY A 198 7.14 -5.46 -27.18
CA GLY A 198 7.69 -6.78 -27.48
C GLY A 198 8.80 -7.23 -26.52
N GLU A 199 9.01 -6.53 -25.42
CA GLU A 199 9.98 -6.86 -24.36
C GLU A 199 9.44 -7.96 -23.43
N ILE A 200 8.12 -8.01 -23.23
CA ILE A 200 7.41 -9.00 -22.44
C ILE A 200 6.59 -9.89 -23.37
N ARG A 201 6.50 -11.17 -23.03
CA ARG A 201 5.75 -12.16 -23.81
C ARG A 201 4.25 -11.82 -23.89
N ARG A 202 3.62 -11.99 -25.04
CA ARG A 202 2.23 -11.61 -25.32
C ARG A 202 1.18 -12.29 -24.42
N GLY A 203 1.47 -13.49 -23.90
CA GLY A 203 0.56 -14.25 -23.05
C GLY A 203 0.75 -13.99 -21.54
N ALA A 204 1.51 -12.98 -21.13
CA ALA A 204 1.69 -12.66 -19.72
C ALA A 204 0.38 -12.11 -19.11
N ASP A 205 -0.08 -12.74 -18.02
CA ASP A 205 -1.19 -12.23 -17.23
C ASP A 205 -0.70 -11.12 -16.30
N THR A 206 -1.04 -9.88 -16.67
CA THR A 206 -0.55 -8.66 -15.98
C THR A 206 -1.00 -8.60 -14.53
N ARG A 207 -2.27 -8.96 -14.26
CA ARG A 207 -2.84 -8.93 -12.90
C ARG A 207 -2.22 -10.01 -12.02
N ARG A 208 -2.09 -11.23 -12.53
CA ARG A 208 -1.44 -12.34 -11.81
C ARG A 208 0.00 -11.98 -11.46
N ALA A 209 0.76 -11.44 -12.40
CA ALA A 209 2.14 -11.02 -12.17
C ALA A 209 2.24 -9.90 -11.11
N ALA A 210 1.36 -8.88 -11.19
CA ALA A 210 1.31 -7.83 -10.20
C ALA A 210 1.01 -8.36 -8.79
N ASN A 211 0.04 -9.26 -8.67
CA ASN A 211 -0.31 -9.88 -7.38
C ASN A 211 0.85 -10.71 -6.81
N LEU A 212 1.53 -11.51 -7.64
CA LEU A 212 2.67 -12.32 -7.19
C LEU A 212 3.83 -11.44 -6.72
N ILE A 213 4.17 -10.37 -7.44
CA ILE A 213 5.22 -9.44 -7.06
C ILE A 213 4.89 -8.78 -5.71
N ILE A 214 3.68 -8.24 -5.57
CA ILE A 214 3.25 -7.57 -4.33
C ILE A 214 3.24 -8.53 -3.15
N ALA A 215 2.63 -9.72 -3.31
CA ALA A 215 2.50 -10.69 -2.24
C ALA A 215 3.86 -11.23 -1.76
N SER A 216 4.79 -11.47 -2.70
CA SER A 216 6.15 -11.92 -2.36
C SER A 216 6.91 -10.86 -1.58
N LEU A 217 6.87 -9.59 -2.01
CA LEU A 217 7.57 -8.49 -1.35
C LEU A 217 6.99 -8.20 0.05
N GLU A 218 5.67 -8.16 0.20
CA GLU A 218 5.04 -7.89 1.49
C GLU A 218 5.21 -9.07 2.46
N GLY A 219 5.13 -10.31 1.97
CA GLY A 219 5.43 -11.50 2.78
C GLY A 219 6.88 -11.52 3.26
N ALA A 220 7.83 -11.23 2.38
CA ALA A 220 9.25 -11.14 2.72
C ALA A 220 9.52 -10.01 3.73
N LEU A 221 8.85 -8.85 3.59
CA LEU A 221 8.96 -7.75 4.54
C LEU A 221 8.46 -8.15 5.93
N MET A 222 7.36 -8.90 6.01
CA MET A 222 6.84 -9.43 7.27
C MET A 222 7.88 -10.33 7.95
N ILE A 223 8.46 -11.28 7.22
CA ILE A 223 9.49 -12.19 7.73
C ILE A 223 10.72 -11.40 8.20
N ALA A 224 11.24 -10.52 7.35
CA ALA A 224 12.42 -9.70 7.66
C ALA A 224 12.25 -8.89 8.95
N ARG A 225 11.04 -8.36 9.20
CA ARG A 225 10.75 -7.62 10.44
C ARG A 225 10.70 -8.50 11.68
N LEU A 226 10.13 -9.70 11.57
CA LEU A 226 10.05 -10.67 12.67
C LEU A 226 11.45 -11.20 13.03
N GLU A 227 12.24 -11.53 12.03
CA GLU A 227 13.58 -12.08 12.19
C GLU A 227 14.67 -11.02 12.43
N ARG A 228 14.33 -9.72 12.23
CA ARG A 228 15.29 -8.60 12.26
C ARG A 228 16.48 -8.82 11.32
N SER A 229 16.21 -9.40 10.17
CA SER A 229 17.17 -9.73 9.11
C SER A 229 16.56 -9.38 7.75
N ASP A 230 17.36 -8.80 6.86
CA ASP A 230 16.93 -8.47 5.52
C ASP A 230 17.03 -9.70 4.55
N GLN A 231 17.44 -10.89 5.04
CA GLN A 231 17.66 -12.07 4.21
C GLN A 231 16.42 -12.47 3.40
N ALA A 232 15.26 -12.52 4.03
CA ALA A 232 13.99 -12.86 3.33
C ALA A 232 13.65 -11.87 2.20
N LEU A 233 13.97 -10.58 2.37
CA LEU A 233 13.79 -9.57 1.32
C LEU A 233 14.75 -9.81 0.15
N GLN A 234 16.00 -10.17 0.43
CA GLN A 234 16.99 -10.48 -0.59
C GLN A 234 16.61 -11.75 -1.38
N ASP A 235 16.16 -12.80 -0.68
CA ASP A 235 15.71 -14.05 -1.30
C ASP A 235 14.47 -13.81 -2.19
N ALA A 236 13.51 -13.02 -1.73
CA ALA A 236 12.33 -12.67 -2.52
C ALA A 236 12.71 -11.81 -3.74
N ALA A 237 13.64 -10.87 -3.60
CA ALA A 237 14.12 -10.07 -4.73
C ALA A 237 14.81 -10.94 -5.78
N ALA A 238 15.70 -11.83 -5.36
CA ALA A 238 16.38 -12.77 -6.27
C ALA A 238 15.36 -13.64 -7.03
N HIS A 239 14.43 -14.26 -6.30
CA HIS A 239 13.37 -15.05 -6.90
C HIS A 239 12.49 -14.25 -7.89
N LEU A 240 12.11 -13.03 -7.52
CA LEU A 240 11.31 -12.18 -8.39
C LEU A 240 12.08 -11.72 -9.63
N HIS A 241 13.39 -11.44 -9.51
CA HIS A 241 14.23 -11.13 -10.66
C HIS A 241 14.31 -12.31 -11.64
N ASP A 242 14.46 -13.54 -11.12
CA ASP A 242 14.44 -14.75 -11.94
C ASP A 242 13.07 -14.97 -12.59
N TYR A 243 11.98 -14.83 -11.83
CA TYR A 243 10.62 -14.91 -12.36
C TYR A 243 10.37 -13.90 -13.49
N ILE A 244 10.78 -12.64 -13.31
CA ILE A 244 10.61 -11.59 -14.31
C ILE A 244 11.43 -11.92 -15.57
N GLU A 245 12.63 -12.45 -15.41
CA GLU A 245 13.52 -12.79 -16.53
C GLU A 245 13.03 -14.03 -17.29
N THR A 246 12.60 -15.08 -16.60
CA THR A 246 12.23 -16.35 -17.22
C THR A 246 10.79 -16.40 -17.69
N GLU A 247 9.86 -15.82 -16.92
CA GLU A 247 8.43 -15.92 -17.14
C GLU A 247 7.82 -14.70 -17.85
N LEU A 248 8.39 -13.51 -17.68
CA LEU A 248 7.84 -12.31 -18.30
C LEU A 248 8.62 -11.87 -19.54
N ARG A 249 9.97 -11.85 -19.50
CA ARG A 249 10.77 -11.40 -20.63
C ARG A 249 10.46 -12.22 -21.90
N ASN A 250 10.28 -11.52 -22.99
CA ASN A 250 10.13 -12.14 -24.29
C ASN A 250 11.49 -12.70 -24.75
N GLN A 251 11.66 -14.02 -24.63
CA GLN A 251 12.84 -14.69 -25.16
C GLN A 251 12.70 -14.73 -26.68
N LYS A 252 13.44 -13.88 -27.40
CA LYS A 252 13.55 -13.99 -28.85
C LYS A 252 14.04 -15.43 -29.13
N ARG A 253 13.20 -16.26 -29.78
CA ARG A 253 13.68 -17.53 -30.35
C ARG A 253 14.86 -17.19 -31.25
N LYS A 254 16.06 -17.70 -30.88
CA LYS A 254 17.24 -17.70 -31.76
C LYS A 254 16.95 -18.54 -32.99
#